data_4c3c62e659066ad45817a821567090b3
#
_entry.id   4c3c62e659066ad45817a821567090b3
#
_cell.length_a   1.000
_cell.length_b   1.000
_cell.length_c   1.000
_cell.angle_alpha   90.00
_cell.angle_beta   90.00
_cell.angle_gamma   90.00
#
_symmetry.space_group_name_H-M   'P 1'
#
loop_
_entity.id
_entity.type
_entity.pdbx_description
1 polymer ?
#
loop_
_entity_poly.entity_id
_entity_poly.type
_entity_poly.pdbx_seq_one_letter_code
_entity_poly.pdbx_strand_id
1 'polypeptide(L)'
;QYIPFATNNGGFLPGKNSPSQDELSEYTDGAGIPIYPVGKYPPNPLGLYDMGLSGSEWTNDWYAADYYSHSPVNDPQGPAQGTKKVLRGYIGGDRQYALTMFRQSKLPVPKIDKDDDYEKYGVGPQYVFRCVINK
;
A
#
# COMPACT_ATOMS: atom_id res chain seq x y z
N GLN A 1 -19.62 3.53 -8.41
CA GLN A 1 -19.62 2.14 -7.90
C GLN A 1 -18.42 1.96 -6.99
N TYR A 2 -18.63 1.43 -5.78
CA TYR A 2 -17.54 1.12 -4.85
C TYR A 2 -16.72 -0.08 -5.36
N ILE A 3 -15.40 0.09 -5.46
CA ILE A 3 -14.46 -0.96 -5.87
C ILE A 3 -13.61 -1.32 -4.65
N PRO A 4 -13.88 -2.46 -3.99
CA PRO A 4 -13.21 -2.79 -2.73
C PRO A 4 -11.71 -3.07 -2.88
N PHE A 5 -11.29 -3.71 -4.00
CA PHE A 5 -9.88 -3.99 -4.28
C PHE A 5 -9.44 -3.32 -5.57
N ALA A 6 -8.21 -2.83 -5.62
CA ALA A 6 -7.65 -2.16 -6.79
C ALA A 6 -7.13 -3.16 -7.85
N THR A 7 -7.90 -4.21 -8.10
CA THR A 7 -7.67 -5.24 -9.11
C THR A 7 -8.43 -4.93 -10.41
N ASN A 8 -8.23 -5.75 -11.43
CA ASN A 8 -8.86 -5.58 -12.74
C ASN A 8 -10.41 -5.58 -12.73
N ASN A 9 -11.03 -6.22 -11.75
CA ASN A 9 -12.48 -6.36 -11.63
C ASN A 9 -13.04 -5.94 -10.25
N GLY A 10 -12.20 -5.40 -9.37
CA GLY A 10 -12.59 -4.99 -8.02
C GLY A 10 -12.75 -6.13 -7.01
N GLY A 11 -12.59 -7.37 -7.45
CA GLY A 11 -12.60 -8.57 -6.60
C GLY A 11 -11.20 -9.05 -6.23
N PHE A 12 -11.11 -9.94 -5.26
CA PHE A 12 -9.87 -10.59 -4.85
C PHE A 12 -9.92 -12.07 -5.24
N LEU A 13 -9.20 -12.46 -6.29
CA LEU A 13 -9.20 -13.79 -6.87
C LEU A 13 -7.77 -14.37 -6.87
N PRO A 14 -7.39 -15.13 -5.82
CA PRO A 14 -6.06 -15.73 -5.69
C PRO A 14 -5.66 -16.56 -6.91
N GLY A 15 -4.43 -16.38 -7.39
CA GLY A 15 -3.89 -17.02 -8.59
C GLY A 15 -4.42 -16.46 -9.92
N LYS A 16 -5.33 -15.48 -9.91
CA LYS A 16 -5.92 -14.86 -11.13
C LYS A 16 -5.68 -13.37 -11.24
N ASN A 17 -5.90 -12.62 -10.16
CA ASN A 17 -5.66 -11.18 -10.12
C ASN A 17 -4.98 -10.73 -8.82
N SER A 18 -4.53 -11.70 -8.05
CA SER A 18 -3.80 -11.54 -6.80
C SER A 18 -3.03 -12.81 -6.51
N PRO A 19 -1.95 -12.80 -5.72
CA PRO A 19 -1.22 -13.99 -5.35
C PRO A 19 -2.08 -15.03 -4.64
N SER A 20 -1.85 -16.31 -4.95
CA SER A 20 -2.34 -17.43 -4.14
C SER A 20 -1.46 -17.64 -2.90
N GLN A 21 -1.91 -18.47 -1.97
CA GLN A 21 -1.12 -18.80 -0.78
C GLN A 21 0.17 -19.57 -1.13
N ASP A 22 0.12 -20.42 -2.16
CA ASP A 22 1.29 -21.16 -2.63
C ASP A 22 2.32 -20.21 -3.22
N GLU A 23 1.89 -19.27 -4.05
CA GLU A 23 2.76 -18.22 -4.59
C GLU A 23 3.35 -17.32 -3.51
N LEU A 24 2.57 -16.97 -2.48
CA LEU A 24 3.08 -16.23 -1.32
C LEU A 24 4.22 -16.99 -0.65
N SER A 25 4.08 -18.29 -0.49
CA SER A 25 5.10 -19.14 0.14
C SER A 25 6.33 -19.31 -0.76
N GLU A 26 6.15 -19.41 -2.08
CA GLU A 26 7.24 -19.57 -3.07
C GLU A 26 8.11 -18.31 -3.15
N TYR A 27 7.49 -17.13 -3.11
CA TYR A 27 8.19 -15.84 -3.26
C TYR A 27 8.60 -15.20 -1.93
N THR A 28 8.49 -15.92 -0.84
CA THR A 28 8.93 -15.41 0.47
C THR A 28 10.44 -15.59 0.61
N ASP A 29 11.16 -14.49 0.82
CA ASP A 29 12.60 -14.53 1.12
C ASP A 29 12.88 -15.07 2.54
N GLY A 30 14.17 -15.20 2.88
CA GLY A 30 14.59 -15.67 4.21
C GLY A 30 14.16 -14.78 5.38
N ALA A 31 13.68 -13.56 5.11
CA ALA A 31 13.10 -12.64 6.09
C ALA A 31 11.57 -12.74 6.19
N GLY A 32 10.95 -13.65 5.43
CA GLY A 32 9.52 -13.86 5.45
C GLY A 32 8.71 -12.84 4.64
N ILE A 33 9.36 -12.12 3.72
CA ILE A 33 8.73 -11.07 2.93
C ILE A 33 8.50 -11.57 1.52
N PRO A 34 7.24 -11.58 1.02
CA PRO A 34 6.96 -11.98 -0.33
C PRO A 34 7.48 -10.94 -1.34
N ILE A 35 8.29 -11.40 -2.29
CA ILE A 35 8.81 -10.58 -3.39
C ILE A 35 8.25 -11.13 -4.69
N TYR A 36 7.29 -10.43 -5.30
CA TYR A 36 6.70 -10.84 -6.57
C TYR A 36 7.34 -10.15 -7.77
N PRO A 37 7.35 -10.82 -8.93
CA PRO A 37 7.59 -10.14 -10.18
C PRO A 37 6.54 -9.04 -10.40
N VAL A 38 6.98 -7.82 -10.65
CA VAL A 38 6.09 -6.69 -10.94
C VAL A 38 5.30 -6.96 -12.23
N GLY A 39 4.03 -6.56 -12.25
CA GLY A 39 3.16 -6.74 -13.40
C GLY A 39 2.72 -8.19 -13.67
N LYS A 40 2.86 -9.09 -12.70
CA LYS A 40 2.45 -10.50 -12.86
C LYS A 40 0.94 -10.65 -13.07
N TYR A 41 0.14 -9.81 -12.43
CA TYR A 41 -1.32 -9.85 -12.50
C TYR A 41 -1.87 -8.74 -13.38
N PRO A 42 -3.12 -8.89 -13.91
CA PRO A 42 -3.73 -7.87 -14.75
C PRO A 42 -3.84 -6.52 -14.04
N PRO A 43 -3.64 -5.41 -14.77
CA PRO A 43 -3.79 -4.08 -14.20
C PRO A 43 -5.24 -3.79 -13.82
N ASN A 44 -5.43 -2.81 -12.94
CA ASN A 44 -6.76 -2.29 -12.65
C ASN A 44 -7.31 -1.47 -13.85
N PRO A 45 -8.59 -1.01 -13.81
CA PRO A 45 -9.19 -0.24 -14.90
C PRO A 45 -8.46 1.07 -15.25
N LEU A 46 -7.59 1.57 -14.39
CA LEU A 46 -6.74 2.74 -14.64
C LEU A 46 -5.37 2.37 -15.26
N GLY A 47 -5.13 1.11 -15.58
CA GLY A 47 -3.85 0.64 -16.12
C GLY A 47 -2.74 0.48 -15.07
N LEU A 48 -3.06 0.53 -13.77
CA LEU A 48 -2.10 0.42 -12.68
C LEU A 48 -1.96 -1.03 -12.23
N TYR A 49 -0.72 -1.51 -12.14
CA TYR A 49 -0.38 -2.85 -11.69
C TYR A 49 -0.07 -2.87 -10.19
N ASP A 50 -0.26 -4.01 -9.56
CA ASP A 50 0.22 -4.36 -8.21
C ASP A 50 -0.24 -3.41 -7.09
N MET A 51 -1.42 -2.80 -7.22
CA MET A 51 -1.92 -1.73 -6.35
C MET A 51 -2.28 -2.17 -4.92
N GLY A 52 -2.27 -3.43 -4.61
CA GLY A 52 -2.78 -3.89 -3.31
C GLY A 52 -1.93 -4.90 -2.57
N LEU A 53 -0.90 -5.46 -3.20
CA LEU A 53 -0.26 -6.68 -2.69
C LEU A 53 1.26 -6.73 -2.80
N SER A 54 1.90 -5.70 -3.31
CA SER A 54 3.36 -5.66 -3.51
C SER A 54 4.11 -4.96 -2.39
N GLY A 55 3.39 -4.49 -1.39
CA GLY A 55 3.93 -3.71 -0.28
C GLY A 55 3.06 -2.51 0.08
N SER A 56 3.42 -1.85 1.17
CA SER A 56 2.81 -0.58 1.56
C SER A 56 3.51 0.57 0.84
N GLU A 57 2.77 1.34 0.06
CA GLU A 57 3.27 2.45 -0.73
C GLU A 57 3.15 3.77 0.01
N TRP A 58 4.24 4.53 0.07
CA TRP A 58 4.24 5.89 0.56
C TRP A 58 3.45 6.79 -0.38
N THR A 59 2.57 7.62 0.19
CA THR A 59 1.89 8.67 -0.55
C THR A 59 2.38 10.07 -0.13
N ASN A 60 2.04 11.07 -0.93
CA ASN A 60 2.36 12.46 -0.60
C ASN A 60 1.51 13.03 0.54
N ASP A 61 0.39 12.40 0.85
CA ASP A 61 -0.59 12.90 1.79
C ASP A 61 -0.08 12.87 3.23
N TRP A 62 -0.29 13.93 3.97
CA TRP A 62 -0.23 13.88 5.42
C TRP A 62 -1.45 13.16 5.99
N TYR A 63 -1.26 12.47 7.10
CA TYR A 63 -2.34 11.72 7.74
C TYR A 63 -3.11 12.59 8.73
N ALA A 64 -4.44 12.62 8.61
CA ALA A 64 -5.38 13.00 9.65
C ALA A 64 -6.52 11.97 9.70
N ALA A 65 -6.89 11.57 10.90
CA ALA A 65 -7.90 10.52 11.08
C ALA A 65 -9.28 10.96 10.58
N ASP A 66 -9.60 12.23 10.75
CA ASP A 66 -10.87 12.87 10.43
C ASP A 66 -10.92 13.54 9.05
N TYR A 67 -9.83 13.46 8.24
CA TYR A 67 -9.73 14.20 6.98
C TYR A 67 -10.93 13.95 6.05
N TYR A 68 -11.41 12.73 5.95
CA TYR A 68 -12.52 12.40 5.04
C TYR A 68 -13.87 12.99 5.45
N SER A 69 -14.03 13.43 6.70
CA SER A 69 -15.27 14.08 7.14
C SER A 69 -15.45 15.50 6.57
N HIS A 70 -14.35 16.10 6.09
CA HIS A 70 -14.32 17.48 5.58
C HIS A 70 -13.46 17.66 4.33
N SER A 71 -13.01 16.57 3.71
CA SER A 71 -12.21 16.63 2.48
C SER A 71 -13.03 17.20 1.32
N PRO A 72 -12.39 17.94 0.38
CA PRO A 72 -13.06 18.33 -0.85
C PRO A 72 -13.44 17.09 -1.67
N VAL A 73 -14.55 17.20 -2.42
CA VAL A 73 -15.01 16.13 -3.30
C VAL A 73 -14.08 15.96 -4.50
N ASN A 74 -13.53 17.06 -5.00
CA ASN A 74 -12.65 17.08 -6.16
C ASN A 74 -11.19 17.21 -5.69
N ASP A 75 -10.34 16.34 -6.21
CA ASP A 75 -8.87 16.36 -6.04
C ASP A 75 -8.39 16.56 -4.57
N PRO A 76 -8.77 15.67 -3.64
CA PRO A 76 -8.39 15.78 -2.24
C PRO A 76 -6.89 15.55 -2.09
N GLN A 77 -6.16 16.57 -1.66
CA GLN A 77 -4.69 16.58 -1.52
C GLN A 77 -4.18 16.15 -0.13
N GLY A 78 -5.09 15.76 0.78
CA GLY A 78 -4.74 15.56 2.18
C GLY A 78 -4.59 16.87 2.95
N PRO A 79 -4.31 16.84 4.27
CA PRO A 79 -3.97 18.01 5.04
C PRO A 79 -2.70 18.68 4.52
N ALA A 80 -2.62 20.03 4.61
CA ALA A 80 -1.45 20.78 4.16
C ALA A 80 -0.17 20.45 4.96
N GLN A 81 -0.33 19.97 6.19
CA GLN A 81 0.77 19.58 7.09
C GLN A 81 0.35 18.46 8.03
N GLY A 82 1.31 17.75 8.58
CA GLY A 82 1.09 16.67 9.54
C GLY A 82 2.40 16.11 10.09
N THR A 83 2.31 15.13 10.97
CA THR A 83 3.48 14.44 11.54
C THR A 83 3.71 13.07 10.91
N LYS A 84 2.69 12.47 10.32
CA LYS A 84 2.75 11.15 9.70
C LYS A 84 2.30 11.21 8.25
N LYS A 85 2.92 10.44 7.40
CA LYS A 85 2.50 10.22 6.01
C LYS A 85 1.53 9.05 5.90
N VAL A 86 0.65 9.11 4.90
CA VAL A 86 -0.26 8.01 4.58
C VAL A 86 0.51 6.92 3.83
N LEU A 87 0.19 5.67 4.14
CA LEU A 87 0.58 4.48 3.39
C LEU A 87 -0.65 3.81 2.82
N ARG A 88 -0.51 3.29 1.60
CA ARG A 88 -1.53 2.53 0.88
C ARG A 88 -0.98 1.17 0.47
N GLY A 89 -1.89 0.23 0.21
CA GLY A 89 -1.50 -1.13 -0.09
C GLY A 89 -1.05 -1.89 1.15
N TYR A 90 -0.73 -3.15 0.94
CA TYR A 90 -0.25 -4.03 2.01
C TYR A 90 0.46 -5.25 1.41
N ILE A 91 1.40 -5.78 2.15
CA ILE A 91 2.02 -7.08 1.86
C ILE A 91 1.65 -8.05 2.99
N GLY A 92 1.09 -9.20 2.66
CA GLY A 92 0.70 -10.23 3.64
C GLY A 92 -0.64 -10.89 3.36
N GLY A 93 -1.04 -11.83 4.22
CA GLY A 93 -2.20 -12.71 4.02
C GLY A 93 -3.56 -12.10 4.38
N ASP A 94 -3.60 -10.99 5.10
CA ASP A 94 -4.87 -10.41 5.55
C ASP A 94 -5.42 -9.41 4.54
N ARG A 95 -6.48 -9.84 3.86
CA ARG A 95 -7.14 -9.10 2.76
C ARG A 95 -7.70 -7.74 3.16
N GLN A 96 -8.04 -7.52 4.43
CA GLN A 96 -8.61 -6.25 4.88
C GLN A 96 -7.66 -5.07 4.63
N TYR A 97 -6.36 -5.31 4.67
CA TYR A 97 -5.36 -4.27 4.44
C TYR A 97 -5.15 -3.94 2.95
N ALA A 98 -5.60 -4.80 2.04
CA ALA A 98 -5.57 -4.57 0.59
C ALA A 98 -6.81 -3.81 0.07
N LEU A 99 -7.76 -3.45 0.95
CA LEU A 99 -8.93 -2.67 0.57
C LEU A 99 -8.53 -1.27 0.11
N THR A 100 -9.19 -0.78 -0.94
CA THR A 100 -8.94 0.56 -1.49
C THR A 100 -9.20 1.70 -0.51
N MET A 101 -10.01 1.47 0.51
CA MET A 101 -10.30 2.44 1.57
C MET A 101 -9.29 2.38 2.73
N PHE A 102 -8.52 1.29 2.85
CA PHE A 102 -7.60 1.13 3.97
C PHE A 102 -6.41 2.07 3.83
N ARG A 103 -6.02 2.69 4.92
CA ARG A 103 -4.83 3.52 5.03
C ARG A 103 -4.13 3.28 6.35
N GLN A 104 -2.82 3.27 6.28
CA GLN A 104 -1.92 3.27 7.43
C GLN A 104 -1.23 4.63 7.53
N SER A 105 -0.51 4.87 8.60
CA SER A 105 0.29 6.08 8.75
C SER A 105 1.59 5.78 9.49
N LYS A 106 2.69 6.38 9.01
CA LYS A 106 4.03 6.27 9.61
C LYS A 106 4.74 7.63 9.61
N LEU A 107 5.71 7.78 10.49
CA LEU A 107 6.62 8.93 10.48
C LEU A 107 7.45 8.91 9.19
N PRO A 108 7.55 10.03 8.46
CA PRO A 108 8.28 10.08 7.19
C PRO A 108 9.81 10.02 7.36
N VAL A 109 10.30 10.38 8.53
CA VAL A 109 11.72 10.32 8.87
C VAL A 109 11.87 9.45 10.11
N PRO A 110 12.63 8.35 10.02
CA PRO A 110 12.91 7.54 11.18
C PRO A 110 13.72 8.35 12.19
N LYS A 111 13.26 8.40 13.44
CA LYS A 111 14.13 8.79 14.54
C LYS A 111 14.99 7.58 14.84
N ILE A 112 16.24 7.62 14.42
CA ILE A 112 17.21 6.55 14.72
C ILE A 112 17.58 6.67 16.19
N ASP A 113 16.89 5.94 17.03
CA ASP A 113 17.32 5.70 18.40
C ASP A 113 17.95 4.30 18.45
N LYS A 114 19.06 4.13 19.15
CA LYS A 114 19.90 2.92 19.08
C LYS A 114 19.21 1.64 19.55
N ASP A 115 18.05 1.77 20.21
CA ASP A 115 17.28 0.66 20.77
C ASP A 115 15.95 0.42 20.03
N ASP A 116 15.79 0.96 18.82
CA ASP A 116 14.50 0.97 18.17
C ASP A 116 14.30 -0.15 17.15
N ASP A 117 13.16 -0.80 17.32
CA ASP A 117 12.63 -1.83 16.48
C ASP A 117 12.52 -1.37 15.00
N TYR A 118 13.03 -2.18 14.10
CA TYR A 118 12.98 -2.01 12.65
C TYR A 118 11.57 -1.70 12.11
N GLU A 119 10.53 -2.20 12.76
CA GLU A 119 9.14 -1.94 12.41
C GLU A 119 8.65 -0.53 12.74
N LYS A 120 9.26 0.13 13.72
CA LYS A 120 8.80 1.42 14.24
C LYS A 120 8.99 2.55 13.22
N TYR A 121 9.98 2.45 12.36
CA TYR A 121 10.37 3.52 11.43
C TYR A 121 9.85 3.34 10.01
N GLY A 122 9.21 2.24 9.71
CA GLY A 122 8.70 2.00 8.38
C GLY A 122 9.79 1.87 7.32
N VAL A 123 10.99 1.48 7.73
CA VAL A 123 12.07 1.09 6.84
C VAL A 123 12.11 -0.43 6.82
N GLY A 124 11.84 -1.02 5.68
CA GLY A 124 11.85 -2.46 5.49
C GLY A 124 11.34 -2.80 4.10
N PRO A 125 11.62 -4.01 3.63
CA PRO A 125 11.24 -4.41 2.27
C PRO A 125 9.73 -4.49 2.03
N GLN A 126 8.92 -4.37 3.08
CA GLN A 126 7.47 -4.23 2.98
C GLN A 126 7.01 -2.81 2.60
N TYR A 127 7.90 -1.82 2.58
CA TYR A 127 7.59 -0.45 2.18
C TYR A 127 8.20 -0.18 0.81
N VAL A 128 7.36 0.22 -0.11
CA VAL A 128 7.72 0.42 -1.50
C VAL A 128 7.30 1.82 -1.97
N PHE A 129 7.72 2.20 -3.15
CA PHE A 129 7.30 3.43 -3.80
C PHE A 129 7.03 3.17 -5.27
N ARG A 130 6.21 4.04 -5.88
CA ARG A 130 6.08 4.12 -7.33
C ARG A 130 6.29 5.55 -7.81
N CYS A 131 6.99 5.69 -8.92
CA CYS A 131 7.20 6.99 -9.55
C CYS A 131 5.93 7.44 -10.26
N VAL A 132 5.60 8.72 -10.12
CA VAL A 132 4.54 9.39 -10.87
C VAL A 132 5.13 10.60 -11.59
N ILE A 133 4.60 10.90 -12.79
CA ILE A 133 4.94 12.09 -13.54
C ILE A 133 3.72 12.99 -13.51
N ASN A 134 3.87 14.15 -12.90
CA ASN A 134 2.87 15.21 -12.98
C ASN A 134 3.01 15.90 -14.32
N LYS A 135 1.96 15.89 -15.11
CA LYS A 135 1.87 16.61 -16.38
C LYS A 135 1.29 17.99 -16.17
#